data_7e3297727a43c3e1ee35c0576783066d
#
_entry.id   7e3297727a43c3e1ee35c0576783066d
#
_cell.length_a   1.000
_cell.length_b   1.000
_cell.length_c   1.000
_cell.angle_alpha   90.00
_cell.angle_beta   90.00
_cell.angle_gamma   90.00
#
_symmetry.space_group_name_H-M   'P 1'
#
loop_
_entity.id
_entity.type
_entity.pdbx_description
1 polymer ?
#
loop_
_entity_poly.entity_id
_entity_poly.type
_entity_poly.pdbx_seq_one_letter_code
_entity_poly.pdbx_strand_id
1 'polypeptide(L)'
;IYQQTKYESQLTLKKKQVRDKLMRLGGIQEPDVKDTIGMEEPFRYRNKASMPVSTGGLITKKGGVAEPVHEPRIGFYKAGSHDVTDCKDCLLQSPAAMAAAEALRRFMREDNITSYDERWDKGLMRHLVVRTAAGTGEVMVILVINGKGIPNAAKLAEMLDEAISQLPLQIGLSGEKVELSLESVIINVN
;
A
#
# COMPACT_ATOMS: atom_id res chain seq x y z
N ILE A 1 -8.84 15.63 -3.50
CA ILE A 1 -9.71 16.76 -3.86
C ILE A 1 -11.18 16.38 -3.67
N TYR A 2 -11.59 15.15 -3.96
CA TYR A 2 -12.99 14.73 -3.86
C TYR A 2 -13.39 14.18 -2.49
N GLN A 3 -12.46 13.88 -1.60
CA GLN A 3 -12.72 13.26 -0.27
C GLN A 3 -13.69 14.06 0.64
N GLN A 4 -13.87 15.35 0.37
CA GLN A 4 -14.74 16.22 1.16
C GLN A 4 -16.21 16.15 0.73
N THR A 5 -16.53 15.43 -0.36
CA THR A 5 -17.87 15.31 -0.91
C THR A 5 -18.38 13.87 -0.82
N LYS A 6 -19.69 13.70 -0.67
CA LYS A 6 -20.33 12.39 -0.72
C LYS A 6 -20.05 11.70 -2.05
N TYR A 7 -19.98 10.39 -2.06
CA TYR A 7 -19.58 9.62 -3.25
C TYR A 7 -20.52 9.86 -4.44
N GLU A 8 -21.82 9.92 -4.22
CA GLU A 8 -22.82 10.21 -5.25
C GLU A 8 -22.58 11.59 -5.89
N SER A 9 -22.21 12.58 -5.06
CA SER A 9 -21.85 13.91 -5.56
C SER A 9 -20.57 13.89 -6.39
N GLN A 10 -19.63 13.02 -6.05
CA GLN A 10 -18.40 12.83 -6.85
C GLN A 10 -18.73 12.27 -8.25
N LEU A 11 -19.64 11.30 -8.34
CA LEU A 11 -20.09 10.74 -9.62
C LEU A 11 -20.76 11.80 -10.50
N THR A 12 -21.64 12.60 -9.89
CA THR A 12 -22.31 13.73 -10.59
C THR A 12 -21.31 14.77 -11.09
N LEU A 13 -20.31 15.13 -10.25
CA LEU A 13 -19.25 16.07 -10.64
C LEU A 13 -18.40 15.55 -11.80
N LYS A 14 -18.08 14.26 -11.80
CA LYS A 14 -17.30 13.62 -12.88
C LYS A 14 -18.06 13.68 -14.21
N LYS A 15 -19.34 13.32 -14.20
CA LYS A 15 -20.22 13.46 -15.38
C LYS A 15 -20.25 14.90 -15.89
N LYS A 16 -20.47 15.86 -14.98
CA LYS A 16 -20.49 17.30 -15.32
C LYS A 16 -19.16 17.75 -15.94
N GLN A 17 -18.03 17.33 -15.38
CA GLN A 17 -16.71 17.70 -15.92
C GLN A 17 -16.50 17.20 -17.35
N VAL A 18 -16.91 15.97 -17.67
CA VAL A 18 -16.86 15.42 -19.03
C VAL A 18 -17.74 16.23 -19.96
N ARG A 19 -19.00 16.46 -19.56
CA ARG A 19 -19.96 17.27 -20.35
C ARG A 19 -19.43 18.67 -20.63
N ASP A 20 -18.96 19.37 -19.59
CA ASP A 20 -18.42 20.73 -19.72
C ASP A 20 -17.22 20.80 -20.69
N LYS A 21 -16.34 19.79 -20.66
CA LYS A 21 -15.19 19.73 -21.60
C LYS A 21 -15.65 19.48 -23.03
N LEU A 22 -16.58 18.55 -23.25
CA LEU A 22 -17.12 18.29 -24.59
C LEU A 22 -17.82 19.54 -25.18
N MET A 23 -18.55 20.27 -24.33
CA MET A 23 -19.19 21.51 -24.76
C MET A 23 -18.18 22.63 -25.04
N ARG A 24 -17.27 22.92 -24.09
CA ARG A 24 -16.42 24.11 -24.14
C ARG A 24 -15.17 23.93 -25.05
N LEU A 25 -14.56 22.74 -25.00
CA LEU A 25 -13.35 22.45 -25.80
C LEU A 25 -13.69 21.68 -27.07
N GLY A 26 -14.66 20.79 -27.03
CA GLY A 26 -15.09 19.99 -28.17
C GLY A 26 -16.10 20.67 -29.08
N GLY A 27 -16.69 21.80 -28.67
CA GLY A 27 -17.70 22.53 -29.46
C GLY A 27 -19.02 21.78 -29.64
N ILE A 28 -19.27 20.70 -28.88
CA ILE A 28 -20.48 19.89 -28.97
C ILE A 28 -21.56 20.58 -28.17
N GLN A 29 -22.65 21.04 -28.80
CA GLN A 29 -23.69 21.80 -28.11
C GLN A 29 -24.47 20.96 -27.07
N GLU A 30 -24.81 19.72 -27.40
CA GLU A 30 -25.56 18.81 -26.52
C GLU A 30 -24.90 17.41 -26.49
N PRO A 31 -23.81 17.26 -25.73
CA PRO A 31 -23.15 15.97 -25.63
C PRO A 31 -23.99 14.99 -24.79
N ASP A 32 -24.27 13.80 -25.33
CA ASP A 32 -24.92 12.70 -24.59
C ASP A 32 -23.90 12.01 -23.69
N VAL A 33 -23.76 12.51 -22.47
CA VAL A 33 -22.90 11.91 -21.44
C VAL A 33 -23.76 11.12 -20.48
N LYS A 34 -23.57 9.80 -20.49
CA LYS A 34 -24.26 8.89 -19.56
C LYS A 34 -23.80 9.11 -18.12
N ASP A 35 -24.52 8.52 -17.17
CA ASP A 35 -24.14 8.57 -15.77
C ASP A 35 -22.79 7.90 -15.53
N THR A 36 -22.02 8.44 -14.59
CA THR A 36 -20.73 7.83 -14.21
C THR A 36 -21.00 6.49 -13.53
N ILE A 37 -20.40 5.44 -14.04
CA ILE A 37 -20.45 4.12 -13.41
C ILE A 37 -19.66 4.20 -12.10
N GLY A 38 -20.35 3.98 -10.98
CA GLY A 38 -19.79 3.99 -9.65
C GLY A 38 -19.36 2.60 -9.19
N MET A 39 -18.64 2.57 -8.07
CA MET A 39 -18.32 1.35 -7.32
C MET A 39 -19.30 1.21 -6.17
N GLU A 40 -19.70 0.00 -5.81
CA GLU A 40 -20.47 -0.28 -4.59
C GLU A 40 -19.65 0.06 -3.35
N GLU A 41 -18.38 -0.38 -3.32
CA GLU A 41 -17.40 -0.04 -2.29
C GLU A 41 -16.31 0.86 -2.88
N PRO A 42 -16.34 2.19 -2.65
CA PRO A 42 -15.36 3.12 -3.23
C PRO A 42 -14.03 3.18 -2.48
N PHE A 43 -13.84 2.31 -1.48
CA PHE A 43 -12.60 2.16 -0.71
C PHE A 43 -11.89 0.84 -1.02
N ARG A 44 -10.65 0.71 -0.56
CA ARG A 44 -9.85 -0.53 -0.66
C ARG A 44 -9.69 -1.08 -2.10
N TYR A 45 -9.85 -0.22 -3.11
CA TYR A 45 -9.90 -0.64 -4.52
C TYR A 45 -8.53 -0.84 -5.18
N ARG A 46 -7.43 -0.42 -4.52
CA ARG A 46 -6.11 -0.59 -5.11
C ARG A 46 -5.66 -2.04 -4.98
N ASN A 47 -5.37 -2.65 -6.12
CA ASN A 47 -4.85 -4.01 -6.21
C ASN A 47 -3.32 -4.11 -6.12
N LYS A 48 -2.61 -2.98 -6.09
CA LYS A 48 -1.16 -2.92 -5.90
C LYS A 48 -0.80 -1.84 -4.88
N ALA A 49 -0.10 -2.23 -3.83
CA ALA A 49 0.61 -1.35 -2.92
C ALA A 49 2.11 -1.44 -3.17
N SER A 50 2.80 -0.30 -3.21
CA SER A 50 4.26 -0.24 -3.24
C SER A 50 4.68 0.73 -2.15
N MET A 51 5.22 0.20 -1.07
CA MET A 51 5.48 0.92 0.16
C MET A 51 6.98 0.91 0.47
N PRO A 52 7.66 2.06 0.45
CA PRO A 52 9.02 2.15 0.93
C PRO A 52 9.10 1.80 2.42
N VAL A 53 10.21 1.19 2.79
CA VAL A 53 10.56 0.86 4.17
C VAL A 53 11.69 1.76 4.61
N SER A 54 11.55 2.43 5.74
CA SER A 54 12.59 3.29 6.29
C SER A 54 12.73 3.13 7.79
N THR A 55 13.84 3.58 8.35
CA THR A 55 13.99 3.74 9.81
C THR A 55 13.24 4.98 10.26
N GLY A 56 12.63 4.90 11.42
CA GLY A 56 12.05 6.07 12.07
C GLY A 56 13.14 6.97 12.63
N GLY A 57 13.71 7.87 11.88
CA GLY A 57 14.53 8.99 12.36
C GLY A 57 15.56 8.72 13.48
N LEU A 58 16.34 9.72 13.81
CA LEU A 58 17.22 9.71 14.99
C LEU A 58 16.41 10.19 16.21
N ILE A 59 16.38 9.42 17.31
CA ILE A 59 15.99 9.99 18.61
C ILE A 59 17.21 10.69 19.19
N THR A 60 17.09 12.00 19.40
CA THR A 60 18.06 12.73 20.21
C THR A 60 17.73 12.46 21.67
N LYS A 61 18.52 11.63 22.35
CA LYS A 61 18.41 11.51 23.82
C LYS A 61 18.91 12.79 24.50
N LYS A 62 18.32 13.15 25.65
CA LYS A 62 18.87 14.18 26.54
C LYS A 62 20.33 13.84 26.86
N GLY A 63 21.29 14.58 26.30
CA GLY A 63 22.73 14.28 26.39
C GLY A 63 23.48 14.31 25.06
N GLY A 64 22.77 14.53 23.92
CA GLY A 64 23.42 14.81 22.63
C GLY A 64 23.88 13.61 21.82
N VAL A 65 23.65 12.38 22.28
CA VAL A 65 23.94 11.17 21.49
C VAL A 65 22.66 10.77 20.77
N ALA A 66 22.68 10.88 19.45
CA ALA A 66 21.59 10.40 18.60
C ALA A 66 21.71 8.87 18.45
N GLU A 67 20.75 8.13 18.98
CA GLU A 67 20.62 6.69 18.71
C GLU A 67 19.63 6.49 17.56
N PRO A 68 19.91 5.58 16.59
CA PRO A 68 18.96 5.22 15.57
C PRO A 68 17.76 4.54 16.22
N VAL A 69 16.57 5.04 15.93
CA VAL A 69 15.34 4.34 16.27
C VAL A 69 15.17 3.23 15.24
N HIS A 70 15.31 1.99 15.66
CA HIS A 70 15.05 0.81 14.83
C HIS A 70 13.53 0.52 14.68
N GLU A 71 12.70 1.55 14.76
CA GLU A 71 11.27 1.39 14.50
C GLU A 71 11.02 1.46 13.00
N PRO A 72 10.68 0.34 12.34
CA PRO A 72 10.46 0.32 10.90
C PRO A 72 9.19 1.11 10.56
N ARG A 73 9.32 2.03 9.62
CA ARG A 73 8.23 2.76 9.00
C ARG A 73 7.96 2.17 7.63
N ILE A 74 6.74 1.77 7.39
CA ILE A 74 6.29 1.24 6.10
C ILE A 74 5.09 2.08 5.66
N GLY A 75 5.19 2.73 4.50
CA GLY A 75 4.12 3.62 4.09
C GLY A 75 4.39 4.30 2.76
N PHE A 76 4.28 5.63 2.72
CA PHE A 76 4.38 6.38 1.48
C PHE A 76 5.31 7.58 1.64
N TYR A 77 5.97 7.98 0.57
CA TYR A 77 6.79 9.19 0.56
C TYR A 77 5.94 10.43 0.78
N LYS A 78 6.46 11.37 1.57
CA LYS A 78 5.92 12.73 1.61
C LYS A 78 6.14 13.40 0.26
N ALA A 79 5.21 14.25 -0.13
CA ALA A 79 5.30 14.99 -1.39
C ALA A 79 6.64 15.75 -1.48
N GLY A 80 7.37 15.55 -2.59
CA GLY A 80 8.64 16.21 -2.86
C GLY A 80 9.81 15.76 -1.99
N SER A 81 9.71 14.62 -1.29
CA SER A 81 10.81 14.08 -0.48
C SER A 81 10.87 12.57 -0.52
N HIS A 82 11.99 11.99 -0.01
CA HIS A 82 12.13 10.56 0.25
C HIS A 82 11.81 10.18 1.70
N ASP A 83 11.27 11.11 2.49
CA ASP A 83 10.80 10.80 3.83
C ASP A 83 9.57 9.91 3.79
N VAL A 84 9.59 8.82 4.54
CA VAL A 84 8.46 7.89 4.62
C VAL A 84 7.52 8.30 5.75
N THR A 85 6.27 8.56 5.40
CA THR A 85 5.17 8.63 6.37
C THR A 85 4.72 7.21 6.67
N ASP A 86 4.82 6.79 7.93
CA ASP A 86 4.32 5.49 8.34
C ASP A 86 2.81 5.39 8.14
N CYS A 87 2.36 4.29 7.54
CA CYS A 87 0.96 4.09 7.22
C CYS A 87 0.48 2.79 7.85
N LYS A 88 -0.26 2.90 8.96
CA LYS A 88 -0.84 1.73 9.64
C LYS A 88 -2.15 1.29 9.03
N ASP A 89 -2.87 2.22 8.42
CA ASP A 89 -4.09 1.95 7.67
C ASP A 89 -4.25 2.96 6.52
N CYS A 90 -4.79 2.48 5.41
CA CYS A 90 -5.05 3.30 4.23
C CYS A 90 -6.34 2.84 3.56
N LEU A 91 -7.31 3.73 3.50
CA LEU A 91 -8.62 3.45 2.88
C LEU A 91 -8.55 3.13 1.38
N LEU A 92 -7.42 3.37 0.72
CA LEU A 92 -7.25 3.08 -0.71
C LEU A 92 -6.63 1.70 -0.97
N GLN A 93 -5.76 1.23 -0.07
CA GLN A 93 -5.03 -0.02 -0.23
C GLN A 93 -5.86 -1.23 0.19
N SER A 94 -5.58 -2.39 -0.40
CA SER A 94 -6.22 -3.64 0.02
C SER A 94 -5.92 -3.96 1.50
N PRO A 95 -6.82 -4.64 2.21
CA PRO A 95 -6.55 -5.14 3.57
C PRO A 95 -5.31 -6.01 3.64
N ALA A 96 -5.06 -6.85 2.63
CA ALA A 96 -3.86 -7.69 2.54
C ALA A 96 -2.56 -6.86 2.55
N ALA A 97 -2.55 -5.70 1.87
CA ALA A 97 -1.38 -4.84 1.87
C ALA A 97 -1.08 -4.25 3.26
N MET A 98 -2.11 -3.91 4.03
CA MET A 98 -1.96 -3.38 5.38
C MET A 98 -1.56 -4.47 6.36
N ALA A 99 -2.14 -5.67 6.26
CA ALA A 99 -1.77 -6.84 7.06
C ALA A 99 -0.30 -7.26 6.80
N ALA A 100 0.11 -7.34 5.53
CA ALA A 100 1.49 -7.64 5.16
C ALA A 100 2.48 -6.59 5.69
N ALA A 101 2.10 -5.30 5.66
CA ALA A 101 2.94 -4.24 6.21
C ALA A 101 3.13 -4.38 7.72
N GLU A 102 2.09 -4.74 8.47
CA GLU A 102 2.19 -4.95 9.91
C GLU A 102 2.97 -6.21 10.26
N ALA A 103 2.76 -7.32 9.53
CA ALA A 103 3.55 -8.54 9.68
C ALA A 103 5.05 -8.27 9.44
N LEU A 104 5.37 -7.52 8.38
CA LEU A 104 6.76 -7.13 8.09
C LEU A 104 7.35 -6.24 9.18
N ARG A 105 6.60 -5.26 9.74
CA ARG A 105 7.08 -4.44 10.86
C ARG A 105 7.41 -5.29 12.09
N ARG A 106 6.51 -6.23 12.42
CA ARG A 106 6.71 -7.15 13.54
C ARG A 106 7.95 -8.00 13.33
N PHE A 107 8.09 -8.62 12.16
CA PHE A 107 9.26 -9.41 11.80
C PHE A 107 10.56 -8.60 11.88
N MET A 108 10.59 -7.38 11.32
CA MET A 108 11.78 -6.53 11.34
C MET A 108 12.22 -6.18 12.77
N ARG A 109 11.26 -5.98 13.68
CA ARG A 109 11.57 -5.73 15.11
C ARG A 109 12.12 -6.98 15.80
N GLU A 110 11.46 -8.12 15.62
CA GLU A 110 11.82 -9.38 16.27
C GLU A 110 13.18 -9.91 15.82
N ASP A 111 13.46 -9.82 14.54
CA ASP A 111 14.66 -10.37 13.91
C ASP A 111 15.75 -9.31 13.66
N ASN A 112 15.59 -8.10 14.19
CA ASN A 112 16.53 -6.98 14.04
C ASN A 112 16.89 -6.69 12.57
N ILE A 113 15.91 -6.78 11.67
CA ILE A 113 16.10 -6.48 10.25
C ILE A 113 16.13 -4.96 10.05
N THR A 114 17.22 -4.49 9.46
CA THR A 114 17.38 -3.06 9.19
C THR A 114 16.66 -2.63 7.92
N SER A 115 16.10 -1.42 7.92
CA SER A 115 15.65 -0.78 6.69
C SER A 115 16.82 -0.17 5.94
N TYR A 116 16.72 -0.13 4.61
CA TYR A 116 17.71 0.50 3.75
C TYR A 116 17.66 2.03 3.88
N ASP A 117 18.85 2.65 3.99
CA ASP A 117 19.04 4.09 3.96
C ASP A 117 19.85 4.46 2.71
N GLU A 118 19.22 5.17 1.77
CA GLU A 118 19.81 5.58 0.49
C GLU A 118 21.04 6.48 0.65
N ARG A 119 21.13 7.25 1.75
CA ARG A 119 22.26 8.18 1.99
C ARG A 119 23.55 7.45 2.30
N TRP A 120 23.45 6.26 2.89
CA TRP A 120 24.58 5.47 3.34
C TRP A 120 24.76 4.16 2.58
N ASP A 121 23.83 3.86 1.66
CA ASP A 121 23.78 2.58 0.93
C ASP A 121 23.87 1.37 1.88
N LYS A 122 23.15 1.44 3.01
CA LYS A 122 23.18 0.44 4.07
C LYS A 122 21.78 0.05 4.52
N GLY A 123 21.69 -1.17 5.04
CA GLY A 123 20.40 -1.76 5.48
C GLY A 123 19.86 -2.72 4.45
N LEU A 124 18.92 -3.56 4.87
CA LEU A 124 18.43 -4.68 4.07
C LEU A 124 17.12 -4.37 3.36
N MET A 125 16.08 -4.00 4.10
CA MET A 125 14.71 -3.91 3.58
C MET A 125 14.46 -2.55 2.91
N ARG A 126 14.16 -2.56 1.60
CA ARG A 126 13.92 -1.34 0.81
C ARG A 126 12.45 -1.04 0.59
N HIS A 127 11.71 -2.02 0.05
CA HIS A 127 10.29 -1.84 -0.25
C HIS A 127 9.50 -3.12 0.04
N LEU A 128 8.26 -2.92 0.41
CA LEU A 128 7.22 -3.94 0.40
C LEU A 128 6.28 -3.65 -0.76
N VAL A 129 6.12 -4.62 -1.66
CA VAL A 129 5.12 -4.54 -2.72
C VAL A 129 4.12 -5.67 -2.53
N VAL A 130 2.85 -5.34 -2.48
CA VAL A 130 1.76 -6.30 -2.36
C VAL A 130 0.85 -6.17 -3.57
N ARG A 131 0.50 -7.30 -4.17
CA ARG A 131 -0.50 -7.39 -5.23
C ARG A 131 -1.63 -8.29 -4.77
N THR A 132 -2.85 -7.82 -4.97
CA THR A 132 -4.07 -8.55 -4.62
C THR A 132 -4.92 -8.71 -5.87
N ALA A 133 -5.27 -9.93 -6.22
CA ALA A 133 -6.21 -10.23 -7.29
C ALA A 133 -7.63 -10.19 -6.74
N ALA A 134 -8.37 -9.12 -7.02
CA ALA A 134 -9.70 -8.90 -6.44
C ALA A 134 -10.73 -9.95 -6.88
N GLY A 135 -10.51 -10.64 -8.03
CA GLY A 135 -11.42 -11.67 -8.53
C GLY A 135 -11.19 -13.05 -7.93
N THR A 136 -9.96 -13.37 -7.52
CA THR A 136 -9.59 -14.70 -7.01
C THR A 136 -9.19 -14.71 -5.55
N GLY A 137 -8.87 -13.54 -4.97
CA GLY A 137 -8.35 -13.41 -3.61
C GLY A 137 -6.85 -13.71 -3.47
N GLU A 138 -6.19 -14.08 -4.54
CA GLU A 138 -4.75 -14.38 -4.54
C GLU A 138 -3.92 -13.16 -4.17
N VAL A 139 -2.96 -13.34 -3.28
CA VAL A 139 -2.05 -12.29 -2.81
C VAL A 139 -0.61 -12.69 -3.11
N MET A 140 0.12 -11.78 -3.73
CA MET A 140 1.56 -11.87 -3.93
C MET A 140 2.25 -10.79 -3.11
N VAL A 141 3.26 -11.17 -2.33
CA VAL A 141 4.13 -10.25 -1.59
C VAL A 141 5.52 -10.26 -2.20
N ILE A 142 6.05 -9.08 -2.52
CA ILE A 142 7.40 -8.89 -3.05
C ILE A 142 8.19 -8.03 -2.07
N LEU A 143 9.31 -8.56 -1.60
CA LEU A 143 10.22 -7.91 -0.68
C LEU A 143 11.44 -7.44 -1.47
N VAL A 144 11.58 -6.13 -1.64
CA VAL A 144 12.75 -5.54 -2.31
C VAL A 144 13.83 -5.30 -1.27
N ILE A 145 15.00 -5.88 -1.50
CA ILE A 145 16.10 -5.86 -0.55
C ILE A 145 17.42 -5.38 -1.17
N ASN A 146 18.29 -4.83 -0.31
CA ASN A 146 19.68 -4.58 -0.60
C ASN A 146 20.53 -5.65 0.10
N GLY A 147 20.73 -6.80 -0.55
CA GLY A 147 21.45 -7.93 0.03
C GLY A 147 21.20 -9.23 -0.73
N LYS A 148 21.76 -10.33 -0.25
CA LYS A 148 21.66 -11.63 -0.93
C LYS A 148 20.45 -12.46 -0.52
N GLY A 149 19.76 -12.09 0.55
CA GLY A 149 18.59 -12.80 1.10
C GLY A 149 18.13 -12.17 2.40
N ILE A 150 17.04 -12.69 2.95
CA ILE A 150 16.47 -12.27 4.23
C ILE A 150 16.75 -13.34 5.27
N PRO A 151 17.42 -13.02 6.40
CA PRO A 151 17.54 -13.95 7.51
C PRO A 151 16.16 -14.42 7.97
N ASN A 152 16.02 -15.69 8.33
CA ASN A 152 14.74 -16.28 8.78
C ASN A 152 13.55 -16.04 7.83
N ALA A 153 13.81 -16.08 6.52
CA ALA A 153 12.77 -15.82 5.49
C ALA A 153 11.55 -16.74 5.62
N ALA A 154 11.71 -17.99 6.06
CA ALA A 154 10.61 -18.91 6.30
C ALA A 154 9.66 -18.38 7.38
N LYS A 155 10.20 -17.89 8.51
CA LYS A 155 9.40 -17.24 9.58
C LYS A 155 8.61 -16.05 9.02
N LEU A 156 9.24 -15.22 8.18
CA LEU A 156 8.52 -14.09 7.56
C LEU A 156 7.38 -14.56 6.67
N ALA A 157 7.60 -15.61 5.86
CA ALA A 157 6.55 -16.17 5.01
C ALA A 157 5.37 -16.71 5.84
N GLU A 158 5.63 -17.42 6.93
CA GLU A 158 4.60 -17.89 7.87
C GLU A 158 3.82 -16.72 8.50
N MET A 159 4.53 -15.67 8.95
CA MET A 159 3.89 -14.48 9.53
C MET A 159 3.02 -13.72 8.51
N LEU A 160 3.43 -13.69 7.25
CA LEU A 160 2.65 -13.06 6.17
C LEU A 160 1.41 -13.89 5.84
N ASP A 161 1.54 -15.21 5.77
CA ASP A 161 0.43 -16.13 5.51
C ASP A 161 -0.60 -16.07 6.63
N GLU A 162 -0.18 -16.15 7.88
CA GLU A 162 -1.05 -16.00 9.05
C GLU A 162 -1.81 -14.66 9.01
N ALA A 163 -1.10 -13.56 8.75
CA ALA A 163 -1.71 -12.23 8.76
C ALA A 163 -2.73 -12.03 7.63
N ILE A 164 -2.54 -12.67 6.49
CA ILE A 164 -3.43 -12.56 5.32
C ILE A 164 -4.63 -13.50 5.49
N SER A 165 -4.42 -14.74 5.91
CA SER A 165 -5.48 -15.75 6.07
C SER A 165 -6.49 -15.41 7.17
N GLN A 166 -6.10 -14.60 8.16
CA GLN A 166 -6.99 -14.13 9.23
C GLN A 166 -7.88 -12.96 8.82
N LEU A 167 -7.71 -12.42 7.61
CA LEU A 167 -8.54 -11.30 7.15
C LEU A 167 -9.97 -11.76 6.84
N PRO A 168 -10.97 -10.89 7.08
CA PRO A 168 -12.34 -11.20 6.72
C PRO A 168 -12.46 -11.35 5.20
N LEU A 169 -13.48 -12.11 4.77
CA LEU A 169 -13.84 -12.24 3.35
C LEU A 169 -13.98 -10.86 2.70
N GLN A 170 -13.44 -10.70 1.52
CA GLN A 170 -13.52 -9.49 0.73
C GLN A 170 -14.68 -9.57 -0.27
N ILE A 171 -15.09 -8.43 -0.80
CA ILE A 171 -16.03 -8.39 -1.93
C ILE A 171 -15.22 -8.46 -3.21
N GLY A 172 -15.44 -9.49 -4.00
CA GLY A 172 -14.83 -9.68 -5.31
C GLY A 172 -15.44 -8.79 -6.40
N LEU A 173 -14.94 -8.93 -7.62
CA LEU A 173 -15.33 -8.07 -8.75
C LEU A 173 -16.80 -8.21 -9.17
N SER A 174 -17.39 -9.38 -8.96
CA SER A 174 -18.79 -9.68 -9.31
C SER A 174 -19.73 -9.64 -8.08
N GLY A 175 -19.23 -9.10 -6.94
CA GLY A 175 -20.00 -9.00 -5.70
C GLY A 175 -20.00 -10.28 -4.84
N GLU A 176 -19.26 -11.30 -5.25
CA GLU A 176 -19.06 -12.53 -4.48
C GLU A 176 -18.15 -12.30 -3.28
N LYS A 177 -18.24 -13.16 -2.28
CA LYS A 177 -17.30 -13.17 -1.14
C LYS A 177 -16.07 -14.00 -1.50
N VAL A 178 -14.90 -13.38 -1.41
CA VAL A 178 -13.61 -13.98 -1.75
C VAL A 178 -12.72 -14.04 -0.51
N GLU A 179 -12.14 -15.19 -0.25
CA GLU A 179 -11.11 -15.39 0.76
C GLU A 179 -9.75 -14.94 0.21
N LEU A 180 -8.95 -14.29 1.04
CA LEU A 180 -7.59 -13.89 0.66
C LEU A 180 -6.61 -15.00 1.01
N SER A 181 -5.77 -15.40 0.05
CA SER A 181 -4.73 -16.40 0.21
C SER A 181 -3.36 -15.88 -0.24
N LEU A 182 -2.32 -16.15 0.53
CA LEU A 182 -0.95 -15.83 0.15
C LEU A 182 -0.41 -16.89 -0.81
N GLU A 183 -0.32 -16.56 -2.10
CA GLU A 183 0.13 -17.49 -3.14
C GLU A 183 1.64 -17.46 -3.36
N SER A 184 2.28 -16.31 -3.13
CA SER A 184 3.71 -16.21 -3.32
C SER A 184 4.38 -15.12 -2.51
N VAL A 185 5.59 -15.41 -2.04
CA VAL A 185 6.52 -14.44 -1.45
C VAL A 185 7.78 -14.41 -2.30
N ILE A 186 8.08 -13.26 -2.89
CA ILE A 186 9.19 -13.08 -3.81
C ILE A 186 10.23 -12.15 -3.17
N ILE A 187 11.48 -12.52 -3.24
CA ILE A 187 12.60 -11.64 -2.88
C ILE A 187 13.17 -11.05 -4.16
N ASN A 188 13.17 -9.73 -4.25
CA ASN A 188 13.79 -8.98 -5.32
C ASN A 188 15.07 -8.31 -4.79
N VAL A 189 16.21 -8.68 -5.33
CA VAL A 189 17.49 -8.07 -5.00
C VAL A 189 17.72 -6.87 -5.91
N ASN A 190 17.92 -5.70 -5.33
CA ASN A 190 18.09 -4.45 -6.06
C ASN A 190 19.24 -3.63 -5.48
#